data_fe5f59fd3dca324e84dc6eb769c147f4
#
_entry.id   fe5f59fd3dca324e84dc6eb769c147f4
#
_cell.length_a   1.000
_cell.length_b   1.000
_cell.length_c   1.000
_cell.angle_alpha   90.00
_cell.angle_beta   90.00
_cell.angle_gamma   90.00
#
_symmetry.space_group_name_H-M   'P 1'
#
loop_
_entity.id
_entity.type
_entity.pdbx_description
1 polymer ?
#
loop_
_entity_poly.entity_id
_entity_poly.type
_entity_poly.pdbx_seq_one_letter_code
_entity_poly.pdbx_strand_id
1 'polypeptide(L)'
;MTFSGFDLPDELSALRDLVGRFVREQLRPTEDALGPEAIAIPPEALAGLRQRARSLGLWCLDAPAEYGGAGLTAFELVVVLEEACKHRFCFPHAGAGSFGQSPPVVLYQGGADIIERFVRPTIDLGWTSFTAIAEESGGSDPARAIRTTAKRDGDHYVLSGRKMWITNAERADYGVVYARTDAGISAFIVETSRPGLSTSRIPVIRNHAPTELVLDDVRIPAANLVGQEGQGLALAANWLVRGRLTYAARAIGIAAEAVRLAVQWMGTRSTFGAPLATRQGLQWSIADAAVEINAGRWLTWQAAWKADTGQDARLEAAMAKLYCTELGFRVVDDVMQILGAMGMAREIPLEGWFRDLRVARVVEGTSEMLRSQIARQVLGPAAKARN
;
A
#
# COMPACT_ATOMS: atom_id res chain seq x y z
N MET A 1 14.23 -11.31 16.31
CA MET A 1 13.53 -10.83 17.52
C MET A 1 12.97 -12.01 18.28
N THR A 2 13.39 -12.19 19.52
CA THR A 2 12.79 -13.15 20.45
C THR A 2 11.64 -12.44 21.16
N PHE A 3 10.41 -12.81 20.88
CA PHE A 3 9.25 -12.36 21.67
C PHE A 3 9.35 -12.96 23.07
N SER A 4 9.52 -12.12 24.08
CA SER A 4 9.49 -12.53 25.48
C SER A 4 8.08 -12.44 26.09
N GLY A 5 7.06 -12.29 25.27
CA GLY A 5 5.66 -12.13 25.66
C GLY A 5 4.81 -11.63 24.51
N PHE A 6 3.57 -11.21 24.80
CA PHE A 6 2.66 -10.60 23.82
C PHE A 6 2.88 -9.09 23.65
N ASP A 7 3.82 -8.49 24.39
CA ASP A 7 4.15 -7.07 24.30
C ASP A 7 5.17 -6.83 23.20
N LEU A 8 5.06 -5.65 22.56
CA LEU A 8 6.07 -5.19 21.62
C LEU A 8 7.38 -4.87 22.37
N PRO A 9 8.54 -5.10 21.75
CA PRO A 9 9.81 -4.60 22.28
C PRO A 9 9.74 -3.10 22.54
N ASP A 10 10.42 -2.62 23.59
CA ASP A 10 10.40 -1.21 24.01
C ASP A 10 10.78 -0.26 22.88
N GLU A 11 11.81 -0.61 22.09
CA GLU A 11 12.26 0.20 20.96
C GLU A 11 11.18 0.32 19.88
N LEU A 12 10.48 -0.78 19.57
CA LEU A 12 9.40 -0.77 18.59
C LEU A 12 8.17 -0.03 19.11
N SER A 13 7.87 -0.16 20.39
CA SER A 13 6.82 0.63 21.06
C SER A 13 7.13 2.12 20.99
N ALA A 14 8.38 2.53 21.26
CA ALA A 14 8.82 3.92 21.16
C ALA A 14 8.74 4.44 19.72
N LEU A 15 9.11 3.64 18.74
CA LEU A 15 8.99 3.99 17.31
C LEU A 15 7.54 4.16 16.88
N ARG A 16 6.66 3.23 17.25
CA ARG A 16 5.21 3.31 17.02
C ARG A 16 4.66 4.62 17.61
N ASP A 17 5.02 4.93 18.85
CA ASP A 17 4.56 6.13 19.54
C ASP A 17 5.12 7.41 18.91
N LEU A 18 6.36 7.40 18.39
CA LEU A 18 6.95 8.49 17.63
C LEU A 18 6.15 8.76 16.34
N VAL A 19 5.82 7.74 15.58
CA VAL A 19 4.99 7.88 14.36
C VAL A 19 3.59 8.36 14.72
N GLY A 20 2.98 7.82 15.78
CA GLY A 20 1.67 8.27 16.26
C GLY A 20 1.69 9.76 16.67
N ARG A 21 2.74 10.22 17.35
CA ARG A 21 2.93 11.67 17.65
C ARG A 21 3.08 12.48 16.37
N PHE A 22 3.92 12.07 15.43
CA PHE A 22 4.08 12.76 14.15
C PHE A 22 2.74 12.93 13.43
N VAL A 23 1.93 11.89 13.37
CA VAL A 23 0.59 11.96 12.76
C VAL A 23 -0.32 12.95 13.51
N ARG A 24 -0.38 12.87 14.84
CA ARG A 24 -1.26 13.73 15.64
C ARG A 24 -0.83 15.19 15.68
N GLU A 25 0.47 15.46 15.79
CA GLU A 25 1.00 16.79 16.09
C GLU A 25 1.50 17.56 14.86
N GLN A 26 1.79 16.86 13.75
CA GLN A 26 2.31 17.48 12.53
C GLN A 26 1.36 17.29 11.36
N LEU A 27 0.94 16.06 11.09
CA LEU A 27 0.20 15.72 9.89
C LEU A 27 -1.27 16.13 9.97
N ARG A 28 -1.99 15.74 11.01
CA ARG A 28 -3.39 16.12 11.21
C ARG A 28 -3.62 17.63 11.24
N PRO A 29 -2.88 18.44 11.99
CA PRO A 29 -3.04 19.90 11.95
C PRO A 29 -2.82 20.49 10.55
N THR A 30 -1.89 19.91 9.76
CA THR A 30 -1.71 20.30 8.36
C THR A 30 -2.93 19.97 7.52
N GLU A 31 -3.53 18.80 7.72
CA GLU A 31 -4.77 18.37 7.03
C GLU A 31 -5.98 19.19 7.46
N ASP A 32 -6.11 19.48 8.75
CA ASP A 32 -7.22 20.25 9.31
C ASP A 32 -7.23 21.71 8.83
N ALA A 33 -6.06 22.26 8.50
CA ALA A 33 -5.94 23.58 7.88
C ALA A 33 -6.41 23.61 6.41
N LEU A 34 -6.60 22.44 5.77
CA LEU A 34 -7.13 22.33 4.42
C LEU A 34 -8.66 22.26 4.47
N GLY A 35 -9.32 22.91 3.51
CA GLY A 35 -10.77 22.81 3.39
C GLY A 35 -11.26 21.38 3.06
N PRO A 36 -12.56 21.10 3.22
CA PRO A 36 -13.16 19.79 2.97
C PRO A 36 -12.99 19.30 1.52
N GLU A 37 -12.83 20.22 0.57
CA GLU A 37 -12.62 19.92 -0.85
C GLU A 37 -11.19 19.49 -1.19
N ALA A 38 -10.25 19.62 -0.25
CA ALA A 38 -8.88 19.19 -0.47
C ALA A 38 -8.80 17.65 -0.66
N ILE A 39 -8.06 17.25 -1.68
CA ILE A 39 -7.87 15.84 -2.06
C ILE A 39 -6.46 15.30 -1.75
N ALA A 40 -5.54 16.18 -1.38
CA ALA A 40 -4.15 15.87 -1.01
C ALA A 40 -3.55 17.07 -0.25
N ILE A 41 -2.44 16.83 0.42
CA ILE A 41 -1.61 17.88 1.01
C ILE A 41 -0.86 18.63 -0.12
N PRO A 42 -0.88 19.97 -0.15
CA PRO A 42 -0.13 20.75 -1.13
C PRO A 42 1.39 20.46 -1.08
N PRO A 43 2.10 20.53 -2.22
CA PRO A 43 3.52 20.18 -2.29
C PRO A 43 4.41 20.92 -1.30
N GLU A 44 4.15 22.21 -1.05
CA GLU A 44 4.93 23.03 -0.13
C GLU A 44 4.77 22.55 1.33
N ALA A 45 3.54 22.30 1.77
CA ALA A 45 3.27 21.76 3.10
C ALA A 45 3.84 20.33 3.25
N LEU A 46 3.72 19.51 2.21
CA LEU A 46 4.29 18.18 2.20
C LEU A 46 5.83 18.19 2.29
N ALA A 47 6.50 19.17 1.68
CA ALA A 47 7.95 19.33 1.77
C ALA A 47 8.40 19.57 3.23
N GLY A 48 7.71 20.41 3.97
CA GLY A 48 7.98 20.62 5.39
C GLY A 48 7.79 19.36 6.24
N LEU A 49 6.71 18.61 6.01
CA LEU A 49 6.45 17.33 6.67
C LEU A 49 7.55 16.29 6.34
N ARG A 50 7.99 16.21 5.10
CA ARG A 50 9.10 15.33 4.66
C ARG A 50 10.41 15.67 5.34
N GLN A 51 10.74 16.97 5.42
CA GLN A 51 11.94 17.43 6.14
C GLN A 51 11.88 17.02 7.62
N ARG A 52 10.73 17.19 8.25
CA ARG A 52 10.54 16.80 9.66
C ARG A 52 10.62 15.29 9.83
N ALA A 53 10.01 14.50 8.95
CA ALA A 53 10.11 13.04 8.99
C ALA A 53 11.56 12.56 8.84
N ARG A 54 12.33 13.15 7.89
CA ARG A 54 13.77 12.86 7.74
C ARG A 54 14.56 13.17 9.02
N SER A 55 14.33 14.31 9.67
CA SER A 55 15.03 14.68 10.91
C SER A 55 14.72 13.74 12.09
N LEU A 56 13.64 12.98 12.02
CA LEU A 56 13.22 11.98 13.01
C LEU A 56 13.63 10.55 12.64
N GLY A 57 14.35 10.36 11.53
CA GLY A 57 14.70 9.02 11.04
C GLY A 57 13.54 8.25 10.40
N LEU A 58 12.43 8.92 10.09
CA LEU A 58 11.20 8.34 9.52
C LEU A 58 11.16 8.51 7.99
N TRP A 59 12.25 8.20 7.31
CA TRP A 59 12.34 8.38 5.85
C TRP A 59 12.53 7.06 5.13
N CYS A 60 11.77 6.84 4.06
CA CYS A 60 11.80 5.60 3.28
C CYS A 60 11.80 4.40 4.22
N LEU A 61 10.72 4.24 5.00
CA LEU A 61 10.63 3.41 6.20
C LEU A 61 11.20 2.00 6.04
N ASP A 62 10.99 1.39 4.89
CA ASP A 62 11.36 0.01 4.60
C ASP A 62 12.54 -0.13 3.62
N ALA A 63 13.15 0.99 3.20
CA ALA A 63 14.38 0.94 2.44
C ALA A 63 15.57 0.61 3.37
N PRO A 64 16.54 -0.21 2.92
CA PRO A 64 17.67 -0.59 3.74
C PRO A 64 18.47 0.61 4.26
N ALA A 65 18.92 0.51 5.52
CA ALA A 65 19.70 1.57 6.18
C ALA A 65 21.03 1.87 5.47
N GLU A 66 21.64 0.87 4.82
CA GLU A 66 22.87 1.04 4.03
C GLU A 66 22.72 1.98 2.84
N TYR A 67 21.48 2.20 2.36
CA TYR A 67 21.15 3.16 1.31
C TYR A 67 20.52 4.45 1.83
N GLY A 68 20.37 4.61 3.17
CA GLY A 68 19.85 5.82 3.79
C GLY A 68 18.35 5.78 4.13
N GLY A 69 17.70 4.61 4.03
CA GLY A 69 16.35 4.39 4.53
C GLY A 69 16.31 4.12 6.03
N ALA A 70 15.11 4.01 6.61
CA ALA A 70 14.95 3.68 8.03
C ALA A 70 15.24 2.19 8.36
N GLY A 71 15.25 1.31 7.34
CA GLY A 71 15.63 -0.09 7.48
C GLY A 71 14.65 -0.97 8.24
N LEU A 72 13.37 -0.56 8.33
CA LEU A 72 12.38 -1.33 9.08
C LEU A 72 12.16 -2.72 8.47
N THR A 73 12.15 -3.72 9.31
CA THR A 73 11.73 -5.09 8.97
C THR A 73 10.23 -5.11 8.61
N ALA A 74 9.73 -6.20 8.07
CA ALA A 74 8.30 -6.29 7.72
C ALA A 74 7.42 -6.17 8.97
N PHE A 75 7.85 -6.73 10.10
CA PHE A 75 7.13 -6.66 11.37
C PHE A 75 7.10 -5.23 11.93
N GLU A 76 8.23 -4.57 11.99
CA GLU A 76 8.32 -3.18 12.44
C GLU A 76 7.50 -2.25 11.55
N LEU A 77 7.56 -2.46 10.22
CA LEU A 77 6.80 -1.69 9.25
C LEU A 77 5.29 -1.79 9.47
N VAL A 78 4.73 -2.99 9.65
CA VAL A 78 3.28 -3.15 9.83
C VAL A 78 2.79 -2.53 11.14
N VAL A 79 3.58 -2.61 12.21
CA VAL A 79 3.29 -1.95 13.49
C VAL A 79 3.25 -0.43 13.33
N VAL A 80 4.21 0.14 12.63
CA VAL A 80 4.33 1.58 12.38
C VAL A 80 3.24 2.07 11.43
N LEU A 81 2.92 1.30 10.37
CA LEU A 81 1.91 1.66 9.38
C LEU A 81 0.50 1.73 9.96
N GLU A 82 0.20 0.96 10.98
CA GLU A 82 -1.09 1.07 11.68
C GLU A 82 -1.27 2.50 12.25
N GLU A 83 -0.24 3.07 12.87
CA GLU A 83 -0.27 4.47 13.36
C GLU A 83 -0.20 5.48 12.22
N ALA A 84 0.67 5.23 11.23
CA ALA A 84 0.90 6.11 10.10
C ALA A 84 -0.32 6.32 9.19
N CYS A 85 -1.39 5.54 9.36
CA CYS A 85 -2.62 5.65 8.57
C CYS A 85 -3.81 6.27 9.32
N LYS A 86 -3.64 6.71 10.57
CA LYS A 86 -4.70 7.32 11.37
C LYS A 86 -4.92 8.80 11.02
N HIS A 87 -5.09 9.12 9.74
CA HIS A 87 -5.27 10.49 9.23
C HIS A 87 -6.03 10.49 7.89
N ARG A 88 -6.42 11.68 7.40
CA ARG A 88 -7.34 11.85 6.26
C ARG A 88 -6.81 11.27 4.95
N PHE A 89 -5.58 11.59 4.54
CA PHE A 89 -5.01 11.21 3.24
C PHE A 89 -4.06 10.01 3.32
N CYS A 90 -4.49 8.93 3.98
CA CYS A 90 -3.65 7.76 4.26
C CYS A 90 -3.44 6.81 3.05
N PHE A 91 -4.11 7.04 1.93
CA PHE A 91 -3.91 6.34 0.67
C PHE A 91 -3.57 7.31 -0.47
N PRO A 92 -2.73 6.92 -1.44
CA PRO A 92 -2.07 5.62 -1.59
C PRO A 92 -0.84 5.43 -0.68
N HIS A 93 -0.36 6.49 -0.03
CA HIS A 93 0.85 6.48 0.78
C HIS A 93 0.54 6.76 2.25
N ALA A 94 1.05 5.94 3.16
CA ALA A 94 0.99 6.19 4.59
C ALA A 94 1.63 7.56 4.91
N GLY A 95 1.07 8.26 5.92
CA GLY A 95 1.52 9.59 6.25
C GLY A 95 1.38 10.61 5.12
N ALA A 96 0.43 10.42 4.19
CA ALA A 96 0.24 11.25 3.00
C ALA A 96 1.50 11.42 2.13
N GLY A 97 2.48 10.51 2.23
CA GLY A 97 3.79 10.61 1.57
C GLY A 97 4.83 11.43 2.32
N SER A 98 4.58 11.80 3.59
CA SER A 98 5.55 12.50 4.44
C SER A 98 6.80 11.67 4.73
N PHE A 99 6.64 10.33 4.77
CA PHE A 99 7.75 9.40 5.01
C PHE A 99 8.54 9.04 3.73
N GLY A 100 8.28 9.73 2.62
CA GLY A 100 8.85 9.37 1.32
C GLY A 100 8.23 8.12 0.71
N GLN A 101 8.75 7.72 -0.42
CA GLN A 101 8.43 6.45 -1.06
C GLN A 101 9.71 5.62 -1.10
N SER A 102 9.69 4.44 -0.49
CA SER A 102 10.82 3.52 -0.63
C SER A 102 10.93 3.03 -2.08
N PRO A 103 12.15 2.80 -2.57
CA PRO A 103 12.37 2.20 -3.88
C PRO A 103 11.62 0.86 -4.01
N PRO A 104 11.11 0.51 -5.19
CA PRO A 104 10.55 -0.81 -5.41
C PRO A 104 11.53 -1.91 -5.02
N VAL A 105 11.09 -2.84 -4.18
CA VAL A 105 11.97 -3.89 -3.61
C VAL A 105 12.68 -4.72 -4.66
N VAL A 106 12.11 -4.83 -5.85
CA VAL A 106 12.70 -5.57 -6.97
C VAL A 106 14.02 -4.94 -7.47
N LEU A 107 14.23 -3.63 -7.24
CA LEU A 107 15.44 -2.92 -7.69
C LEU A 107 16.71 -3.40 -6.97
N TYR A 108 16.57 -3.90 -5.74
CA TYR A 108 17.70 -4.47 -4.99
C TYR A 108 18.24 -5.77 -5.62
N GLN A 109 17.54 -6.34 -6.60
CA GLN A 109 17.98 -7.48 -7.41
C GLN A 109 18.73 -7.06 -8.69
N GLY A 110 18.81 -5.77 -8.97
CA GLY A 110 19.28 -5.23 -10.25
C GLY A 110 20.79 -4.96 -10.33
N GLY A 111 21.53 -5.19 -9.26
CA GLY A 111 22.98 -4.90 -9.23
C GLY A 111 23.33 -3.42 -8.97
N ALA A 112 24.65 -3.14 -8.89
CA ALA A 112 25.17 -1.84 -8.45
C ALA A 112 24.72 -0.66 -9.32
N ASP A 113 24.70 -0.83 -10.64
CA ASP A 113 24.29 0.24 -11.56
C ASP A 113 22.83 0.69 -11.30
N ILE A 114 21.92 -0.24 -11.11
CA ILE A 114 20.51 0.07 -10.80
C ILE A 114 20.40 0.74 -9.42
N ILE A 115 21.18 0.29 -8.45
CA ILE A 115 21.21 0.92 -7.12
C ILE A 115 21.59 2.39 -7.23
N GLU A 116 22.69 2.69 -7.92
CA GLU A 116 23.19 4.07 -8.03
C GLU A 116 22.25 4.97 -8.87
N ARG A 117 21.63 4.44 -9.90
CA ARG A 117 20.82 5.25 -10.84
C ARG A 117 19.37 5.44 -10.37
N PHE A 118 18.81 4.54 -9.56
CA PHE A 118 17.39 4.58 -9.22
C PHE A 118 17.12 4.46 -7.71
N VAL A 119 17.83 3.59 -6.99
CA VAL A 119 17.59 3.40 -5.55
C VAL A 119 18.05 4.63 -4.78
N ARG A 120 19.32 5.05 -4.95
CA ARG A 120 19.85 6.23 -4.25
C ARG A 120 19.09 7.51 -4.57
N PRO A 121 18.79 7.88 -5.83
CA PRO A 121 18.00 9.08 -6.11
C PRO A 121 16.59 9.02 -5.49
N THR A 122 15.96 7.84 -5.40
CA THR A 122 14.67 7.69 -4.71
C THR A 122 14.80 8.06 -3.24
N ILE A 123 15.85 7.63 -2.55
CA ILE A 123 16.06 7.90 -1.13
C ILE A 123 16.57 9.33 -0.91
N ASP A 124 17.61 9.74 -1.63
CA ASP A 124 18.32 11.01 -1.40
C ASP A 124 17.52 12.21 -1.88
N LEU A 125 16.98 12.13 -3.10
CA LEU A 125 16.27 13.22 -3.76
C LEU A 125 14.75 13.15 -3.58
N GLY A 126 14.24 12.02 -3.10
CA GLY A 126 12.81 11.79 -2.93
C GLY A 126 12.08 11.51 -4.24
N TRP A 127 12.76 10.90 -5.21
CA TRP A 127 12.12 10.41 -6.43
C TRP A 127 10.98 9.46 -6.11
N THR A 128 10.00 9.44 -6.99
CA THR A 128 8.83 8.58 -6.87
C THR A 128 8.78 7.59 -8.03
N SER A 129 8.15 6.45 -7.79
CA SER A 129 8.08 5.38 -8.77
C SER A 129 6.68 4.79 -8.88
N PHE A 130 6.46 4.06 -9.98
CA PHE A 130 5.30 3.22 -10.19
C PHE A 130 5.68 1.77 -10.49
N THR A 131 4.71 0.86 -10.35
CA THR A 131 4.82 -0.52 -10.83
C THR A 131 3.70 -0.80 -11.82
N ALA A 132 4.06 -1.24 -13.04
CA ALA A 132 3.14 -1.45 -14.14
C ALA A 132 3.10 -2.91 -14.58
N ILE A 133 2.17 -3.67 -14.00
CA ILE A 133 1.97 -5.10 -14.28
C ILE A 133 0.63 -5.36 -15.00
N ALA A 134 -0.47 -4.74 -14.53
CA ALA A 134 -1.81 -4.98 -15.05
C ALA A 134 -2.01 -4.39 -16.45
N GLU A 135 -2.84 -5.07 -17.27
CA GLU A 135 -3.26 -4.64 -18.60
C GLU A 135 -4.79 -4.72 -18.74
N GLU A 136 -5.32 -4.24 -19.85
CA GLU A 136 -6.76 -4.31 -20.14
C GLU A 136 -7.27 -5.76 -20.10
N SER A 137 -6.47 -6.70 -20.60
CA SER A 137 -6.78 -8.14 -20.61
C SER A 137 -6.88 -8.79 -19.22
N GLY A 138 -6.45 -8.11 -18.16
CA GLY A 138 -6.58 -8.54 -16.77
C GLY A 138 -5.36 -8.27 -15.90
N GLY A 139 -5.61 -8.21 -14.58
CA GLY A 139 -4.59 -8.05 -13.55
C GLY A 139 -4.45 -9.27 -12.62
N SER A 140 -5.46 -10.15 -12.60
CA SER A 140 -5.51 -11.30 -11.68
C SER A 140 -4.64 -12.49 -12.11
N ASP A 141 -4.33 -12.60 -13.41
CA ASP A 141 -3.44 -13.62 -13.97
C ASP A 141 -2.38 -12.95 -14.88
N PRO A 142 -1.40 -12.26 -14.31
CA PRO A 142 -0.42 -11.51 -15.08
C PRO A 142 0.41 -12.41 -16.00
N ALA A 143 0.61 -13.68 -15.64
CA ALA A 143 1.36 -14.63 -16.47
C ALA A 143 0.75 -14.79 -17.86
N ARG A 144 -0.58 -14.81 -17.95
CA ARG A 144 -1.32 -14.94 -19.21
C ARG A 144 -1.80 -13.61 -19.78
N ALA A 145 -2.03 -12.62 -18.92
CA ALA A 145 -2.61 -11.34 -19.33
C ALA A 145 -1.59 -10.38 -19.97
N ILE A 146 -0.31 -10.40 -19.56
CA ILE A 146 0.69 -9.48 -20.08
C ILE A 146 0.95 -9.72 -21.56
N ARG A 147 0.66 -8.70 -22.37
CA ARG A 147 0.87 -8.65 -23.83
C ARG A 147 1.89 -7.59 -24.24
N THR A 148 2.16 -6.60 -23.39
CA THR A 148 3.25 -5.63 -23.57
C THR A 148 4.53 -6.39 -23.90
N THR A 149 5.22 -6.02 -24.98
CA THR A 149 6.44 -6.67 -25.45
C THR A 149 7.67 -5.82 -25.12
N ALA A 150 8.81 -6.47 -24.95
CA ALA A 150 10.13 -5.86 -24.91
C ALA A 150 11.05 -6.62 -25.86
N LYS A 151 11.39 -6.00 -26.98
CA LYS A 151 12.27 -6.58 -28.00
C LYS A 151 13.68 -6.03 -27.85
N ARG A 152 14.66 -6.92 -27.82
CA ARG A 152 16.06 -6.49 -27.76
C ARG A 152 16.50 -5.91 -29.11
N ASP A 153 17.16 -4.77 -29.06
CA ASP A 153 17.76 -4.07 -30.19
C ASP A 153 19.17 -3.58 -29.80
N GLY A 154 20.15 -4.44 -30.03
CA GLY A 154 21.53 -4.19 -29.64
C GLY A 154 21.70 -4.04 -28.12
N ASP A 155 22.13 -2.87 -27.69
CA ASP A 155 22.33 -2.47 -26.30
C ASP A 155 21.08 -1.83 -25.66
N HIS A 156 19.93 -1.96 -26.30
CA HIS A 156 18.63 -1.44 -25.87
C HIS A 156 17.53 -2.51 -25.87
N TYR A 157 16.41 -2.17 -25.23
CA TYR A 157 15.10 -2.80 -25.43
C TYR A 157 14.12 -1.76 -25.96
N VAL A 158 13.24 -2.19 -26.84
CA VAL A 158 12.10 -1.40 -27.34
C VAL A 158 10.83 -2.00 -26.74
N LEU A 159 10.12 -1.21 -25.93
CA LEU A 159 8.90 -1.61 -25.23
C LEU A 159 7.68 -1.05 -25.95
N SER A 160 6.70 -1.93 -26.25
CA SER A 160 5.45 -1.55 -26.89
C SER A 160 4.27 -2.24 -26.23
N GLY A 161 3.23 -1.47 -25.88
CA GLY A 161 2.02 -1.99 -25.25
C GLY A 161 1.28 -0.96 -24.38
N ARG A 162 0.33 -1.46 -23.59
CA ARG A 162 -0.49 -0.63 -22.69
C ARG A 162 -0.61 -1.25 -21.32
N LYS A 163 -0.54 -0.41 -20.30
CA LYS A 163 -0.75 -0.80 -18.90
C LYS A 163 -1.93 -0.04 -18.33
N MET A 164 -2.71 -0.69 -17.49
CA MET A 164 -3.91 -0.13 -16.90
C MET A 164 -3.84 -0.12 -15.37
N TRP A 165 -4.54 0.84 -14.77
CA TRP A 165 -4.68 0.94 -13.31
C TRP A 165 -3.37 1.22 -12.57
N ILE A 166 -2.45 1.95 -13.21
CA ILE A 166 -1.12 2.23 -12.65
C ILE A 166 -1.19 3.42 -11.71
N THR A 167 -0.88 3.20 -10.45
CA THR A 167 -0.82 4.25 -9.44
C THR A 167 0.44 5.09 -9.62
N ASN A 168 0.35 6.40 -9.54
CA ASN A 168 1.44 7.40 -9.59
C ASN A 168 2.12 7.62 -10.94
N ALA A 169 1.83 6.89 -12.01
CA ALA A 169 2.64 6.97 -13.24
C ALA A 169 2.72 8.38 -13.86
N GLU A 170 1.72 9.24 -13.68
CA GLU A 170 1.72 10.61 -14.22
C GLU A 170 2.71 11.57 -13.52
N ARG A 171 3.19 11.21 -12.32
CA ARG A 171 4.03 12.09 -11.48
C ARG A 171 5.35 11.43 -11.06
N ALA A 172 5.50 10.14 -11.37
CA ALA A 172 6.68 9.40 -11.00
C ALA A 172 7.88 9.77 -11.89
N ASP A 173 9.06 9.64 -11.33
CA ASP A 173 10.32 9.85 -12.06
C ASP A 173 10.65 8.64 -12.93
N TYR A 174 10.29 7.44 -12.48
CA TYR A 174 10.46 6.17 -13.20
C TYR A 174 9.45 5.13 -12.76
N GLY A 175 9.43 4.00 -13.47
CA GLY A 175 8.62 2.85 -13.07
C GLY A 175 9.24 1.51 -13.40
N VAL A 176 8.76 0.47 -12.73
CA VAL A 176 9.06 -0.93 -13.09
C VAL A 176 7.93 -1.45 -13.97
N VAL A 177 8.24 -1.72 -15.23
CA VAL A 177 7.31 -2.20 -16.25
C VAL A 177 7.58 -3.67 -16.53
N TYR A 178 6.53 -4.50 -16.41
CA TYR A 178 6.61 -5.91 -16.74
C TYR A 178 6.20 -6.12 -18.19
N ALA A 179 7.09 -6.69 -18.99
CA ALA A 179 6.89 -6.92 -20.42
C ALA A 179 7.38 -8.32 -20.83
N ARG A 180 6.88 -8.80 -21.94
CA ARG A 180 7.20 -10.13 -22.50
C ARG A 180 8.43 -10.01 -23.40
N THR A 181 9.43 -10.83 -23.13
CA THR A 181 10.58 -11.12 -24.01
C THR A 181 10.44 -12.55 -24.55
N ASP A 182 11.36 -12.98 -25.39
CA ASP A 182 11.43 -14.37 -25.90
C ASP A 182 11.66 -15.36 -24.73
N ALA A 183 12.35 -14.97 -23.68
CA ALA A 183 12.60 -15.77 -22.48
C ALA A 183 11.41 -15.81 -21.49
N GLY A 184 10.38 -14.96 -21.68
CA GLY A 184 9.23 -14.86 -20.78
C GLY A 184 9.00 -13.43 -20.26
N ILE A 185 8.24 -13.31 -19.17
CA ILE A 185 7.95 -12.00 -18.57
C ILE A 185 9.16 -11.52 -17.79
N SER A 186 9.61 -10.31 -18.13
CA SER A 186 10.79 -9.64 -17.58
C SER A 186 10.39 -8.30 -16.97
N ALA A 187 11.20 -7.76 -16.05
CA ALA A 187 10.98 -6.48 -15.39
C ALA A 187 11.99 -5.44 -15.88
N PHE A 188 11.51 -4.27 -16.27
CA PHE A 188 12.33 -3.20 -16.84
C PHE A 188 12.10 -1.89 -16.11
N ILE A 189 13.16 -1.12 -15.90
CA ILE A 189 13.04 0.26 -15.41
C ILE A 189 12.85 1.19 -16.60
N VAL A 190 11.79 1.99 -16.53
CA VAL A 190 11.44 2.98 -17.56
C VAL A 190 11.32 4.34 -16.90
N GLU A 191 12.18 5.28 -17.29
CA GLU A 191 12.07 6.68 -16.88
C GLU A 191 10.87 7.33 -17.58
N THR A 192 10.07 8.10 -16.84
CA THR A 192 8.84 8.71 -17.38
C THR A 192 9.10 9.76 -18.46
N SER A 193 10.30 10.31 -18.51
CA SER A 193 10.73 11.26 -19.54
C SER A 193 11.06 10.64 -20.90
N ARG A 194 11.00 9.28 -21.02
CA ARG A 194 11.35 8.62 -22.30
C ARG A 194 10.34 8.97 -23.40
N PRO A 195 10.83 9.30 -24.62
CA PRO A 195 9.96 9.43 -25.77
C PRO A 195 9.12 8.17 -26.00
N GLY A 196 7.87 8.34 -26.44
CA GLY A 196 6.93 7.24 -26.67
C GLY A 196 6.16 6.79 -25.42
N LEU A 197 6.53 7.28 -24.21
CA LEU A 197 5.74 7.02 -23.00
C LEU A 197 4.71 8.14 -22.81
N SER A 198 3.46 7.77 -22.63
CA SER A 198 2.39 8.70 -22.27
C SER A 198 1.46 8.10 -21.22
N THR A 199 0.80 8.97 -20.45
CA THR A 199 -0.14 8.57 -19.39
C THR A 199 -1.44 9.33 -19.51
N SER A 200 -2.55 8.67 -19.18
CA SER A 200 -3.85 9.30 -19.04
C SER A 200 -4.55 8.83 -17.77
N ARG A 201 -5.23 9.76 -17.08
CA ARG A 201 -5.97 9.44 -15.85
C ARG A 201 -7.20 8.61 -16.14
N ILE A 202 -7.44 7.62 -15.29
CA ILE A 202 -8.68 6.83 -15.30
C ILE A 202 -9.53 7.32 -14.11
N PRO A 203 -10.64 8.04 -14.35
CA PRO A 203 -11.53 8.49 -13.28
C PRO A 203 -12.10 7.28 -12.51
N VAL A 204 -11.98 7.32 -11.19
CA VAL A 204 -12.44 6.25 -10.30
C VAL A 204 -13.12 6.84 -9.06
N ILE A 205 -13.70 5.98 -8.24
CA ILE A 205 -14.40 6.35 -7.00
C ILE A 205 -13.54 7.17 -6.02
N ARG A 206 -12.23 6.92 -5.95
CA ARG A 206 -11.33 7.64 -5.02
C ARG A 206 -10.70 8.88 -5.66
N ASN A 207 -10.21 9.82 -4.84
CA ASN A 207 -9.59 11.06 -5.32
C ASN A 207 -8.26 10.82 -6.06
N HIS A 208 -7.50 9.82 -5.63
CA HIS A 208 -6.25 9.43 -6.29
C HIS A 208 -6.55 8.47 -7.45
N ALA A 209 -6.61 9.03 -8.65
CA ALA A 209 -6.89 8.26 -9.86
C ALA A 209 -5.65 7.43 -10.29
N PRO A 210 -5.84 6.16 -10.67
CA PRO A 210 -4.83 5.43 -11.42
C PRO A 210 -4.74 5.94 -12.86
N THR A 211 -3.70 5.51 -13.57
CA THR A 211 -3.47 5.90 -14.96
C THR A 211 -3.46 4.70 -15.89
N GLU A 212 -3.81 4.94 -17.14
CA GLU A 212 -3.35 4.17 -18.28
C GLU A 212 -1.93 4.64 -18.61
N LEU A 213 -1.06 3.70 -18.95
CA LEU A 213 0.30 3.93 -19.41
C LEU A 213 0.43 3.35 -20.82
N VAL A 214 0.76 4.17 -21.81
CA VAL A 214 1.00 3.75 -23.19
C VAL A 214 2.50 3.77 -23.45
N LEU A 215 2.99 2.69 -24.00
CA LEU A 215 4.37 2.51 -24.44
C LEU A 215 4.35 2.33 -25.97
N ASP A 216 4.76 3.37 -26.69
CA ASP A 216 4.83 3.41 -28.16
C ASP A 216 6.31 3.40 -28.57
N ASP A 217 6.83 2.19 -28.76
CA ASP A 217 8.24 1.92 -29.09
C ASP A 217 9.24 2.63 -28.15
N VAL A 218 8.96 2.59 -26.85
CA VAL A 218 9.81 3.21 -25.82
C VAL A 218 11.16 2.51 -25.76
N ARG A 219 12.21 3.25 -26.12
CA ARG A 219 13.58 2.75 -26.13
C ARG A 219 14.28 2.97 -24.80
N ILE A 220 14.76 1.91 -24.18
CA ILE A 220 15.49 1.94 -22.90
C ILE A 220 16.84 1.20 -23.02
N PRO A 221 17.87 1.57 -22.26
CA PRO A 221 19.12 0.81 -22.20
C PRO A 221 18.90 -0.63 -21.72
N ALA A 222 19.68 -1.58 -22.26
CA ALA A 222 19.62 -2.98 -21.78
C ALA A 222 19.96 -3.11 -20.30
N ALA A 223 20.78 -2.19 -19.76
CA ALA A 223 21.10 -2.09 -18.33
C ALA A 223 19.89 -1.78 -17.43
N ASN A 224 18.75 -1.39 -17.99
CA ASN A 224 17.49 -1.17 -17.25
C ASN A 224 16.71 -2.48 -17.01
N LEU A 225 17.17 -3.65 -17.48
CA LEU A 225 16.61 -4.93 -17.12
C LEU A 225 16.91 -5.23 -15.65
N VAL A 226 15.88 -5.55 -14.87
CA VAL A 226 16.01 -5.94 -13.46
C VAL A 226 16.14 -7.46 -13.35
N GLY A 227 17.27 -7.94 -12.85
CA GLY A 227 17.58 -9.36 -12.76
C GLY A 227 17.87 -9.95 -14.14
N GLN A 228 17.21 -11.06 -14.49
CA GLN A 228 17.40 -11.76 -15.76
C GLN A 228 16.11 -11.80 -16.57
N GLU A 229 16.22 -11.93 -17.89
CA GLU A 229 15.06 -12.14 -18.76
C GLU A 229 14.25 -13.37 -18.32
N GLY A 230 12.93 -13.26 -18.39
CA GLY A 230 12.01 -14.32 -18.00
C GLY A 230 11.74 -14.45 -16.49
N GLN A 231 12.48 -13.73 -15.63
CA GLN A 231 12.33 -13.84 -14.17
C GLN A 231 11.39 -12.78 -13.55
N GLY A 232 10.77 -11.92 -14.34
CA GLY A 232 9.95 -10.81 -13.84
C GLY A 232 8.84 -11.23 -12.89
N LEU A 233 8.12 -12.33 -13.14
CA LEU A 233 7.05 -12.80 -12.24
C LEU A 233 7.58 -13.34 -10.91
N ALA A 234 8.76 -13.93 -10.88
CA ALA A 234 9.40 -14.36 -9.63
C ALA A 234 9.78 -13.15 -8.77
N LEU A 235 10.29 -12.08 -9.38
CA LEU A 235 10.55 -10.82 -8.70
C LEU A 235 9.26 -10.18 -8.16
N ALA A 236 8.16 -10.23 -8.94
CA ALA A 236 6.87 -9.71 -8.52
C ALA A 236 6.28 -10.47 -7.32
N ALA A 237 6.55 -11.76 -7.17
CA ALA A 237 6.00 -12.56 -6.07
C ALA A 237 6.46 -12.07 -4.68
N ASN A 238 7.73 -11.66 -4.55
CA ASN A 238 8.28 -11.13 -3.31
C ASN A 238 7.66 -9.75 -2.95
N TRP A 239 7.47 -8.91 -3.96
CA TRP A 239 6.81 -7.63 -3.80
C TRP A 239 5.35 -7.76 -3.33
N LEU A 240 4.60 -8.76 -3.83
CA LEU A 240 3.20 -8.99 -3.45
C LEU A 240 3.01 -9.32 -1.97
N VAL A 241 3.92 -10.08 -1.34
CA VAL A 241 3.83 -10.34 0.12
C VAL A 241 3.89 -9.04 0.90
N ARG A 242 4.86 -8.17 0.58
CA ARG A 242 5.03 -6.88 1.24
C ARG A 242 3.86 -5.94 0.99
N GLY A 243 3.37 -5.85 -0.25
CA GLY A 243 2.20 -5.06 -0.61
C GLY A 243 0.97 -5.49 0.21
N ARG A 244 0.70 -6.77 0.32
CA ARG A 244 -0.43 -7.31 1.11
C ARG A 244 -0.34 -6.97 2.58
N LEU A 245 0.84 -7.09 3.18
CA LEU A 245 1.09 -6.72 4.59
C LEU A 245 0.83 -5.24 4.84
N THR A 246 1.30 -4.36 3.95
CA THR A 246 1.06 -2.92 4.08
C THR A 246 -0.42 -2.55 3.94
N TYR A 247 -1.18 -3.20 3.05
CA TYR A 247 -2.62 -2.99 2.94
C TYR A 247 -3.39 -3.50 4.16
N ALA A 248 -2.97 -4.63 4.74
CA ALA A 248 -3.56 -5.16 5.97
C ALA A 248 -3.36 -4.18 7.14
N ALA A 249 -2.13 -3.74 7.39
CA ALA A 249 -1.81 -2.79 8.46
C ALA A 249 -2.55 -1.45 8.33
N ARG A 250 -2.62 -0.91 7.10
CA ARG A 250 -3.37 0.33 6.82
C ARG A 250 -4.86 0.18 7.12
N ALA A 251 -5.46 -0.93 6.68
CA ALA A 251 -6.88 -1.17 6.92
C ALA A 251 -7.20 -1.26 8.41
N ILE A 252 -6.33 -1.90 9.21
CA ILE A 252 -6.44 -1.96 10.67
C ILE A 252 -6.29 -0.57 11.30
N GLY A 253 -5.31 0.21 10.88
CA GLY A 253 -5.10 1.57 11.40
C GLY A 253 -6.31 2.48 11.14
N ILE A 254 -6.87 2.42 9.94
CA ILE A 254 -8.09 3.16 9.58
C ILE A 254 -9.29 2.68 10.40
N ALA A 255 -9.50 1.37 10.52
CA ALA A 255 -10.61 0.81 11.30
C ALA A 255 -10.53 1.23 12.76
N ALA A 256 -9.34 1.17 13.37
CA ALA A 256 -9.12 1.60 14.74
C ALA A 256 -9.41 3.10 14.93
N GLU A 257 -9.00 3.93 14.00
CA GLU A 257 -9.28 5.37 14.05
C GLU A 257 -10.77 5.67 13.81
N ALA A 258 -11.44 4.95 12.92
CA ALA A 258 -12.88 5.06 12.70
C ALA A 258 -13.65 4.72 13.99
N VAL A 259 -13.30 3.64 14.67
CA VAL A 259 -13.89 3.27 15.99
C VAL A 259 -13.65 4.39 17.01
N ARG A 260 -12.46 4.98 17.07
CA ARG A 260 -12.18 6.12 17.96
C ARG A 260 -13.11 7.31 17.68
N LEU A 261 -13.34 7.64 16.42
CA LEU A 261 -14.28 8.71 16.01
C LEU A 261 -15.71 8.35 16.43
N ALA A 262 -16.13 7.10 16.22
CA ALA A 262 -17.45 6.63 16.64
C ALA A 262 -17.65 6.76 18.16
N VAL A 263 -16.68 6.32 18.96
CA VAL A 263 -16.74 6.41 20.44
C VAL A 263 -16.86 7.86 20.89
N GLN A 264 -16.07 8.76 20.32
CA GLN A 264 -16.15 10.18 20.61
C GLN A 264 -17.51 10.78 20.25
N TRP A 265 -18.03 10.46 19.06
CA TRP A 265 -19.35 10.90 18.63
C TRP A 265 -20.47 10.36 19.51
N MET A 266 -20.46 9.08 19.82
CA MET A 266 -21.45 8.42 20.66
C MET A 266 -21.51 8.99 22.08
N GLY A 267 -20.37 9.46 22.59
CA GLY A 267 -20.28 10.10 23.92
C GLY A 267 -20.90 11.51 23.97
N THR A 268 -20.86 12.24 22.85
CA THR A 268 -21.32 13.61 22.79
C THR A 268 -22.72 13.78 22.17
N ARG A 269 -23.08 12.95 21.20
CA ARG A 269 -24.37 13.01 20.50
C ARG A 269 -25.48 12.36 21.30
N SER A 270 -26.56 13.11 21.56
CA SER A 270 -27.76 12.60 22.24
C SER A 270 -28.95 12.51 21.27
N THR A 271 -29.77 11.46 21.43
CA THR A 271 -31.04 11.25 20.76
C THR A 271 -32.04 10.65 21.73
N PHE A 272 -33.31 11.06 21.64
CA PHE A 272 -34.36 10.59 22.55
C PHE A 272 -33.97 10.74 24.03
N GLY A 273 -33.34 11.88 24.37
CA GLY A 273 -33.00 12.24 25.75
C GLY A 273 -31.76 11.53 26.37
N ALA A 274 -31.00 10.74 25.59
CA ALA A 274 -29.81 10.04 26.10
C ALA A 274 -28.67 10.01 25.07
N PRO A 275 -27.39 9.93 25.51
CA PRO A 275 -26.25 9.79 24.61
C PRO A 275 -26.37 8.52 23.75
N LEU A 276 -25.85 8.56 22.51
CA LEU A 276 -25.83 7.38 21.64
C LEU A 276 -25.06 6.19 22.26
N ALA A 277 -24.05 6.48 23.08
CA ALA A 277 -23.28 5.48 23.80
C ALA A 277 -24.12 4.56 24.73
N THR A 278 -25.35 4.99 25.09
CA THR A 278 -26.27 4.17 25.90
C THR A 278 -27.07 3.16 25.08
N ARG A 279 -26.98 3.19 23.75
CA ARG A 279 -27.74 2.32 22.85
C ARG A 279 -27.00 0.99 22.69
N GLN A 280 -27.58 -0.11 23.24
CA GLN A 280 -26.97 -1.43 23.26
C GLN A 280 -26.55 -1.94 21.86
N GLY A 281 -27.38 -1.74 20.82
CA GLY A 281 -27.03 -2.14 19.45
C GLY A 281 -25.76 -1.47 18.94
N LEU A 282 -25.52 -0.19 19.27
CA LEU A 282 -24.29 0.51 18.90
C LEU A 282 -23.09 0.04 19.73
N GLN A 283 -23.30 -0.30 21.02
CA GLN A 283 -22.26 -0.87 21.88
C GLN A 283 -21.76 -2.20 21.30
N TRP A 284 -22.66 -3.06 20.80
CA TRP A 284 -22.28 -4.32 20.16
C TRP A 284 -21.43 -4.10 18.90
N SER A 285 -21.81 -3.17 18.03
CA SER A 285 -21.02 -2.85 16.84
C SER A 285 -19.59 -2.41 17.21
N ILE A 286 -19.42 -1.61 18.26
CA ILE A 286 -18.10 -1.18 18.75
C ILE A 286 -17.32 -2.37 19.34
N ALA A 287 -17.98 -3.25 20.09
CA ALA A 287 -17.34 -4.43 20.68
C ALA A 287 -16.87 -5.42 19.61
N ASP A 288 -17.71 -5.70 18.61
CA ASP A 288 -17.38 -6.58 17.49
C ASP A 288 -16.19 -6.01 16.68
N ALA A 289 -16.24 -4.71 16.36
CA ALA A 289 -15.14 -4.04 15.68
C ALA A 289 -13.82 -4.13 16.47
N ALA A 290 -13.86 -3.95 17.80
CA ALA A 290 -12.66 -4.03 18.63
C ALA A 290 -12.04 -5.44 18.63
N VAL A 291 -12.87 -6.49 18.72
CA VAL A 291 -12.43 -7.89 18.64
C VAL A 291 -11.80 -8.19 17.30
N GLU A 292 -12.48 -7.82 16.21
CA GLU A 292 -12.04 -8.11 14.85
C GLU A 292 -10.78 -7.33 14.45
N ILE A 293 -10.65 -6.06 14.87
CA ILE A 293 -9.42 -5.25 14.67
C ILE A 293 -8.24 -5.96 15.36
N ASN A 294 -8.43 -6.44 16.58
CA ASN A 294 -7.38 -7.16 17.29
C ASN A 294 -7.01 -8.47 16.58
N ALA A 295 -7.98 -9.24 16.11
CA ALA A 295 -7.75 -10.46 15.34
C ALA A 295 -6.97 -10.16 14.04
N GLY A 296 -7.37 -9.12 13.29
CA GLY A 296 -6.68 -8.69 12.07
C GLY A 296 -5.24 -8.23 12.31
N ARG A 297 -5.00 -7.56 13.45
CA ARG A 297 -3.63 -7.16 13.87
C ARG A 297 -2.75 -8.40 14.06
N TRP A 298 -3.21 -9.41 14.78
CA TRP A 298 -2.46 -10.65 15.00
C TRP A 298 -2.20 -11.41 13.70
N LEU A 299 -3.16 -11.52 12.80
CA LEU A 299 -2.95 -12.11 11.47
C LEU A 299 -1.86 -11.36 10.70
N THR A 300 -1.86 -10.03 10.76
CA THR A 300 -0.87 -9.20 10.06
C THR A 300 0.52 -9.35 10.68
N TRP A 301 0.62 -9.34 12.00
CA TRP A 301 1.87 -9.51 12.73
C TRP A 301 2.48 -10.90 12.50
N GLN A 302 1.67 -11.96 12.54
CA GLN A 302 2.13 -13.32 12.24
C GLN A 302 2.74 -13.41 10.84
N ALA A 303 2.04 -12.85 9.84
CA ALA A 303 2.50 -12.89 8.47
C ALA A 303 3.81 -12.09 8.27
N ALA A 304 3.93 -10.93 8.92
CA ALA A 304 5.11 -10.09 8.88
C ALA A 304 6.31 -10.77 9.59
N TRP A 305 6.09 -11.35 10.75
CA TRP A 305 7.13 -12.12 11.47
C TRP A 305 7.65 -13.30 10.65
N LYS A 306 6.76 -14.05 9.96
CA LYS A 306 7.18 -15.12 9.06
C LYS A 306 8.06 -14.60 7.92
N ALA A 307 7.71 -13.46 7.32
CA ALA A 307 8.51 -12.85 6.28
C ALA A 307 9.91 -12.47 6.77
N ASP A 308 10.04 -11.89 7.97
CA ASP A 308 11.31 -11.49 8.57
C ASP A 308 12.19 -12.68 8.97
N THR A 309 11.60 -13.83 9.29
CA THR A 309 12.32 -15.05 9.63
C THR A 309 12.64 -15.93 8.43
N GLY A 310 12.43 -15.44 7.20
CA GLY A 310 12.74 -16.15 5.96
C GLY A 310 11.81 -17.31 5.65
N GLN A 311 10.68 -17.41 6.34
CA GLN A 311 9.64 -18.41 6.07
C GLN A 311 8.75 -17.99 4.89
N ASP A 312 8.10 -18.95 4.24
CA ASP A 312 7.08 -18.64 3.24
C ASP A 312 5.83 -18.01 3.90
N ALA A 313 5.69 -16.70 3.74
CA ALA A 313 4.60 -15.91 4.30
C ALA A 313 3.44 -15.66 3.30
N ARG A 314 3.46 -16.27 2.10
CA ARG A 314 2.47 -15.99 1.04
C ARG A 314 1.04 -16.31 1.45
N LEU A 315 0.84 -17.36 2.22
CA LEU A 315 -0.48 -17.76 2.72
C LEU A 315 -0.97 -16.77 3.78
N GLU A 316 -0.17 -16.51 4.79
CA GLU A 316 -0.52 -15.64 5.90
C GLU A 316 -0.72 -14.19 5.44
N ALA A 317 0.10 -13.70 4.51
CA ALA A 317 -0.08 -12.37 3.91
C ALA A 317 -1.38 -12.28 3.10
N ALA A 318 -1.78 -13.38 2.42
CA ALA A 318 -3.07 -13.44 1.73
C ALA A 318 -4.25 -13.42 2.73
N MET A 319 -4.15 -14.19 3.83
CA MET A 319 -5.15 -14.22 4.90
C MET A 319 -5.27 -12.84 5.58
N ALA A 320 -4.16 -12.23 5.96
CA ALA A 320 -4.12 -10.92 6.60
C ALA A 320 -4.75 -9.85 5.71
N LYS A 321 -4.32 -9.75 4.43
CA LYS A 321 -4.86 -8.77 3.50
C LYS A 321 -6.36 -8.96 3.28
N LEU A 322 -6.80 -10.18 3.01
CA LEU A 322 -8.21 -10.49 2.80
C LEU A 322 -9.05 -10.06 4.02
N TYR A 323 -8.67 -10.56 5.19
CA TYR A 323 -9.42 -10.29 6.42
C TYR A 323 -9.46 -8.79 6.74
N CYS A 324 -8.30 -8.14 6.78
CA CYS A 324 -8.19 -6.75 7.22
C CYS A 324 -8.86 -5.75 6.26
N THR A 325 -8.78 -5.97 4.93
CA THR A 325 -9.43 -5.05 3.98
C THR A 325 -10.95 -5.21 3.95
N GLU A 326 -11.48 -6.42 4.12
CA GLU A 326 -12.93 -6.65 4.28
C GLU A 326 -13.42 -6.04 5.60
N LEU A 327 -12.70 -6.28 6.69
CA LEU A 327 -12.98 -5.71 8.00
C LEU A 327 -12.97 -4.19 7.98
N GLY A 328 -11.88 -3.59 7.48
CA GLY A 328 -11.73 -2.14 7.47
C GLY A 328 -12.85 -1.45 6.70
N PHE A 329 -13.25 -2.00 5.55
CA PHE A 329 -14.37 -1.48 4.77
C PHE A 329 -15.68 -1.55 5.57
N ARG A 330 -15.99 -2.69 6.19
CA ARG A 330 -17.20 -2.87 7.01
C ARG A 330 -17.23 -1.93 8.22
N VAL A 331 -16.12 -1.85 8.97
CA VAL A 331 -16.05 -0.96 10.15
C VAL A 331 -16.25 0.50 9.78
N VAL A 332 -15.67 0.96 8.68
CA VAL A 332 -15.88 2.35 8.22
C VAL A 332 -17.32 2.58 7.82
N ASP A 333 -17.96 1.64 7.11
CA ASP A 333 -19.38 1.71 6.75
C ASP A 333 -20.29 1.78 7.99
N ASP A 334 -20.06 0.89 8.97
CA ASP A 334 -20.79 0.89 10.25
C ASP A 334 -20.60 2.21 11.02
N VAL A 335 -19.39 2.76 11.05
CA VAL A 335 -19.11 4.04 11.71
C VAL A 335 -19.78 5.21 10.98
N MET A 336 -19.80 5.21 9.64
CA MET A 336 -20.56 6.20 8.87
C MET A 336 -22.04 6.15 9.25
N GLN A 337 -22.62 4.96 9.42
CA GLN A 337 -23.99 4.79 9.85
C GLN A 337 -24.21 5.31 11.29
N ILE A 338 -23.28 5.07 12.21
CA ILE A 338 -23.32 5.58 13.60
C ILE A 338 -23.31 7.11 13.64
N LEU A 339 -22.50 7.75 12.78
CA LEU A 339 -22.42 9.20 12.70
C LEU A 339 -23.61 9.82 11.94
N GLY A 340 -24.37 9.04 11.18
CA GLY A 340 -25.47 9.51 10.37
C GLY A 340 -24.99 10.46 9.26
N ALA A 341 -25.69 11.56 9.00
CA ALA A 341 -25.32 12.51 7.94
C ALA A 341 -23.88 13.03 8.07
N MET A 342 -23.37 13.22 9.29
CA MET A 342 -21.99 13.62 9.53
C MET A 342 -20.97 12.57 9.07
N GLY A 343 -21.33 11.30 9.05
CA GLY A 343 -20.44 10.25 8.53
C GLY A 343 -20.19 10.35 7.01
N MET A 344 -21.03 11.07 6.29
CA MET A 344 -20.89 11.32 4.83
C MET A 344 -20.24 12.68 4.52
N ALA A 345 -20.05 13.52 5.53
CA ALA A 345 -19.46 14.86 5.34
C ALA A 345 -17.94 14.77 5.14
N ARG A 346 -17.41 15.58 4.22
CA ARG A 346 -15.99 15.62 3.88
C ARG A 346 -15.10 16.26 4.95
N GLU A 347 -15.69 16.92 5.94
CA GLU A 347 -15.00 17.40 7.14
C GLU A 347 -14.48 16.26 8.02
N ILE A 348 -15.07 15.06 7.89
CA ILE A 348 -14.65 13.85 8.59
C ILE A 348 -14.05 12.88 7.56
N PRO A 349 -12.95 12.19 7.86
CA PRO A 349 -12.22 11.40 6.85
C PRO A 349 -12.93 10.12 6.40
N LEU A 350 -14.08 9.76 7.01
CA LEU A 350 -14.78 8.49 6.79
C LEU A 350 -15.16 8.24 5.32
N GLU A 351 -15.70 9.26 4.62
CA GLU A 351 -16.11 9.11 3.23
C GLU A 351 -14.91 8.82 2.30
N GLY A 352 -13.78 9.44 2.57
CA GLY A 352 -12.53 9.17 1.87
C GLY A 352 -12.01 7.76 2.14
N TRP A 353 -11.99 7.35 3.42
CA TRP A 353 -11.59 6.00 3.82
C TRP A 353 -12.52 4.92 3.27
N PHE A 354 -13.83 5.16 3.22
CA PHE A 354 -14.80 4.25 2.59
C PHE A 354 -14.43 3.97 1.13
N ARG A 355 -14.14 5.01 0.35
CA ARG A 355 -13.74 4.88 -1.06
C ARG A 355 -12.39 4.18 -1.21
N ASP A 356 -11.42 4.51 -0.38
CA ASP A 356 -10.08 3.91 -0.42
C ASP A 356 -10.10 2.43 -0.02
N LEU A 357 -10.82 2.08 1.05
CA LEU A 357 -10.97 0.69 1.48
C LEU A 357 -11.79 -0.15 0.49
N ARG A 358 -12.77 0.46 -0.22
CA ARG A 358 -13.44 -0.23 -1.32
C ARG A 358 -12.44 -0.64 -2.42
N VAL A 359 -11.48 0.22 -2.74
CA VAL A 359 -10.41 -0.06 -3.69
C VAL A 359 -9.41 -1.08 -3.11
N ALA A 360 -9.10 -1.01 -1.82
CA ALA A 360 -8.19 -1.93 -1.15
C ALA A 360 -8.60 -3.41 -1.27
N ARG A 361 -9.88 -3.71 -1.45
CA ARG A 361 -10.41 -5.07 -1.70
C ARG A 361 -10.10 -5.59 -3.11
N VAL A 362 -9.64 -4.73 -4.02
CA VAL A 362 -9.35 -5.06 -5.42
C VAL A 362 -7.86 -5.14 -5.69
N VAL A 363 -7.08 -4.17 -5.22
CA VAL A 363 -5.63 -4.09 -5.45
C VAL A 363 -4.84 -5.14 -4.66
N GLU A 364 -3.62 -5.44 -5.06
CA GLU A 364 -2.74 -6.47 -4.46
C GLU A 364 -3.37 -7.89 -4.44
N GLY A 365 -4.24 -8.14 -5.42
CA GLY A 365 -5.08 -9.32 -5.52
C GLY A 365 -6.47 -9.11 -4.92
N THR A 366 -7.50 -9.34 -5.75
CA THR A 366 -8.88 -9.20 -5.32
C THR A 366 -9.21 -10.16 -4.18
N SER A 367 -10.25 -9.86 -3.42
CA SER A 367 -10.75 -10.74 -2.35
C SER A 367 -11.01 -12.17 -2.84
N GLU A 368 -11.50 -12.33 -4.08
CA GLU A 368 -11.77 -13.62 -4.72
C GLU A 368 -10.47 -14.36 -5.06
N MET A 369 -9.47 -13.64 -5.58
CA MET A 369 -8.16 -14.23 -5.87
C MET A 369 -7.45 -14.69 -4.60
N LEU A 370 -7.53 -13.92 -3.53
CA LEU A 370 -6.98 -14.31 -2.23
C LEU A 370 -7.70 -15.53 -1.65
N ARG A 371 -9.04 -15.58 -1.71
CA ARG A 371 -9.82 -16.77 -1.32
C ARG A 371 -9.41 -17.99 -2.11
N SER A 372 -9.26 -17.85 -3.42
CA SER A 372 -8.80 -18.94 -4.31
C SER A 372 -7.40 -19.41 -3.96
N GLN A 373 -6.47 -18.48 -3.67
CA GLN A 373 -5.11 -18.83 -3.25
C GLN A 373 -5.12 -19.58 -1.91
N ILE A 374 -5.83 -19.08 -0.91
CA ILE A 374 -5.95 -19.69 0.41
C ILE A 374 -6.57 -21.10 0.28
N ALA A 375 -7.69 -21.22 -0.44
CA ALA A 375 -8.38 -22.49 -0.62
C ALA A 375 -7.47 -23.52 -1.28
N ARG A 376 -6.74 -23.16 -2.34
CA ARG A 376 -5.80 -24.09 -3.01
C ARG A 376 -4.72 -24.59 -2.06
N GLN A 377 -4.22 -23.74 -1.19
CA GLN A 377 -3.15 -24.11 -0.27
C GLN A 377 -3.67 -24.98 0.89
N VAL A 378 -4.86 -24.68 1.42
CA VAL A 378 -5.50 -25.48 2.46
C VAL A 378 -5.95 -26.86 1.93
N LEU A 379 -6.51 -26.92 0.72
CA LEU A 379 -6.94 -28.17 0.10
C LEU A 379 -5.76 -29.01 -0.42
N GLY A 380 -4.61 -28.38 -0.67
CA GLY A 380 -3.42 -29.07 -1.17
C GLY A 380 -3.67 -29.85 -2.47
N PRO A 381 -3.26 -31.12 -2.57
CA PRO A 381 -3.45 -31.94 -3.76
C PRO A 381 -4.92 -32.12 -4.19
N ALA A 382 -5.86 -32.05 -3.24
CA ALA A 382 -7.30 -32.18 -3.54
C ALA A 382 -7.84 -31.01 -4.39
N ALA A 383 -7.16 -29.86 -4.38
CA ALA A 383 -7.54 -28.72 -5.22
C ALA A 383 -7.16 -28.87 -6.71
N LYS A 384 -6.33 -29.86 -7.06
CA LYS A 384 -5.97 -30.16 -8.45
C LYS A 384 -7.10 -30.95 -9.08
N ALA A 385 -7.80 -30.36 -10.06
CA ALA A 385 -8.71 -31.14 -10.88
C ALA A 385 -7.94 -32.34 -11.45
N ARG A 386 -8.50 -33.54 -11.30
CA ARG A 386 -8.04 -34.68 -12.07
C ARG A 386 -8.48 -34.42 -13.53
N ASN A 387 -7.53 -33.98 -14.37
CA ASN A 387 -7.70 -34.00 -15.80
C ASN A 387 -7.71 -35.46 -16.28
#